data_fc799791dc474678a541859eb0f9f9d3
#
_entry.id   fc799791dc474678a541859eb0f9f9d3
#
_cell.length_a   1.000
_cell.length_b   1.000
_cell.length_c   1.000
_cell.angle_alpha   90.00
_cell.angle_beta   90.00
_cell.angle_gamma   90.00
#
_symmetry.space_group_name_H-M   'P 1'
#
loop_
_entity.id
_entity.type
_entity.pdbx_description
1 polymer ?
#
loop_
_entity_poly.entity_id
_entity_poly.type
_entity_poly.pdbx_seq_one_letter_code
_entity_poly.pdbx_strand_id
1 'polypeptide(L)' 'MTEIITGTNGQLKALVERIEREEEAKAEIAEGIKEIYLEAKSGGYEVKVVRKIIAFRKKDPSARAEESTLMD' A
#
# COMPACT_ATOMS: atom_id res chain seq x y z
N MET A 1 24.01 14.46 8.75
CA MET A 1 23.21 13.22 8.82
C MET A 1 23.97 11.99 8.40
N THR A 2 24.51 12.02 7.21
CA THR A 2 25.29 10.90 6.68
C THR A 2 26.48 10.55 7.55
N GLU A 3 27.16 11.57 8.04
CA GLU A 3 28.33 11.38 8.88
C GLU A 3 28.03 10.68 10.19
N ILE A 4 26.88 10.98 10.77
CA ILE A 4 26.45 10.35 12.01
C ILE A 4 26.24 8.86 11.80
N ILE A 5 25.66 8.51 10.69
CA ILE A 5 25.36 7.12 10.34
C ILE A 5 26.64 6.34 10.05
N THR A 6 27.50 6.91 9.22
CA THR A 6 28.71 6.22 8.79
C THR A 6 29.77 6.14 9.87
N GLY A 7 29.81 7.10 10.76
CA GLY A 7 30.83 7.14 11.79
C GLY A 7 30.58 6.21 12.95
N THR A 8 29.35 5.77 13.16
CA THR A 8 29.02 5.02 14.36
C THR A 8 28.93 3.53 14.15
N ASN A 9 28.30 3.09 13.06
CA ASN A 9 27.95 1.69 12.99
C ASN A 9 27.49 1.31 11.58
N GLY A 10 28.15 0.33 11.02
CA GLY A 10 27.76 -0.21 9.71
C GLY A 10 26.35 -0.83 9.75
N GLN A 11 25.99 -1.38 10.89
CA GLN A 11 24.67 -1.96 11.06
C GLN A 11 23.58 -0.91 11.00
N LEU A 12 23.80 0.24 11.62
CA LEU A 12 22.84 1.32 11.57
C LEU A 12 22.65 1.82 10.15
N LYS A 13 23.74 1.97 9.41
CA LYS A 13 23.67 2.38 8.02
C LYS A 13 22.86 1.37 7.20
N ALA A 14 23.12 0.09 7.40
CA ALA A 14 22.39 -0.96 6.70
C ALA A 14 20.90 -0.92 7.00
N LEU A 15 20.54 -0.69 8.25
CA LEU A 15 19.13 -0.60 8.63
C LEU A 15 18.46 0.60 7.98
N VAL A 16 19.14 1.74 7.97
CA VAL A 16 18.61 2.95 7.34
C VAL A 16 18.37 2.71 5.86
N GLU A 17 19.32 2.09 5.18
CA GLU A 17 19.20 1.82 3.75
C GLU A 17 18.07 0.85 3.45
N ARG A 18 17.86 -0.13 4.33
CA ARG A 18 16.75 -1.06 4.18
C ARG A 18 15.42 -0.36 4.33
N ILE A 19 15.32 0.54 5.30
CA ILE A 19 14.09 1.32 5.51
C ILE A 19 13.83 2.20 4.29
N GLU A 20 14.86 2.85 3.78
CA GLU A 20 14.72 3.71 2.62
C GLU A 20 14.23 2.94 1.40
N ARG A 21 14.73 1.72 1.19
CA ARG A 21 14.26 0.88 0.10
C ARG A 21 12.80 0.50 0.25
N GLU A 22 12.38 0.20 1.49
CA GLU A 22 10.98 -0.11 1.73
C GLU A 22 10.08 1.11 1.56
N GLU A 23 10.56 2.29 1.94
CA GLU A 23 9.81 3.52 1.73
C GLU A 23 9.63 3.80 0.24
N GLU A 24 10.66 3.54 -0.54
CA GLU A 24 10.58 3.70 -1.98
C GLU A 24 9.60 2.71 -2.61
N ALA A 25 9.65 1.46 -2.16
CA ALA A 25 8.71 0.44 -2.62
C ALA A 25 7.28 0.81 -2.25
N LYS A 26 7.09 1.35 -1.05
CA LYS A 26 5.78 1.82 -0.60
C LYS A 26 5.25 2.91 -1.52
N ALA A 27 6.12 3.84 -1.92
CA ALA A 27 5.72 4.92 -2.81
C ALA A 27 5.30 4.39 -4.18
N GLU A 28 6.00 3.38 -4.69
CA GLU A 28 5.66 2.76 -5.95
C GLU A 28 4.32 2.04 -5.87
N ILE A 29 4.09 1.34 -4.76
CA ILE A 29 2.82 0.65 -4.53
C ILE A 29 1.68 1.65 -4.44
N ALA A 30 1.90 2.76 -3.74
CA ALA A 30 0.89 3.81 -3.63
C ALA A 30 0.53 4.37 -5.00
N GLU A 31 1.52 4.53 -5.86
CA GLU A 31 1.30 5.00 -7.22
C GLU A 31 0.47 3.99 -8.03
N GLY A 32 0.77 2.70 -7.86
CA GLY A 32 0.02 1.64 -8.50
C GLY A 32 -1.43 1.62 -8.06
N ILE A 33 -1.68 1.83 -6.77
CA ILE A 33 -3.04 1.90 -6.25
C ILE A 33 -3.79 3.06 -6.86
N LYS A 34 -3.14 4.21 -6.98
CA LYS A 34 -3.72 5.39 -7.58
C LYS A 34 -4.15 5.11 -9.02
N GLU A 35 -3.31 4.41 -9.78
CA GLU A 35 -3.62 4.05 -11.15
C GLU A 35 -4.84 3.14 -11.25
N ILE A 36 -4.98 2.20 -10.31
CA ILE A 36 -6.13 1.32 -10.28
C ILE A 36 -7.42 2.09 -10.00
N TYR A 37 -7.36 3.09 -9.13
CA TYR A 37 -8.52 3.94 -8.89
C TYR A 37 -8.90 4.75 -10.14
N LEU A 38 -7.90 5.21 -10.88
CA LEU A 38 -8.16 5.91 -12.14
C LEU A 38 -8.81 4.97 -13.16
N GLU A 39 -8.37 3.73 -13.19
CA GLU A 39 -8.94 2.71 -14.05
C GLU A 39 -10.40 2.45 -13.68
N ALA A 40 -10.68 2.36 -12.38
CA ALA A 40 -12.04 2.16 -11.90
C ALA A 40 -12.94 3.33 -12.33
N LYS A 41 -12.43 4.53 -12.21
CA LYS A 41 -13.16 5.74 -12.62
C LYS A 41 -13.45 5.71 -14.13
N SER A 42 -12.45 5.32 -14.90
CA SER A 42 -12.62 5.19 -16.35
C SER A 42 -13.66 4.14 -16.72
N GLY A 43 -13.77 3.11 -15.90
CA GLY A 43 -14.76 2.05 -16.11
C GLY A 43 -16.17 2.42 -15.65
N GLY A 44 -16.35 3.64 -15.15
CA GLY A 44 -17.67 4.09 -14.74
C GLY A 44 -17.98 3.87 -13.27
N TYR A 45 -17.02 3.41 -12.48
CA TYR A 45 -17.22 3.21 -11.06
C TYR A 45 -16.95 4.49 -10.29
N GLU A 46 -17.67 4.66 -9.19
CA GLU A 46 -17.47 5.82 -8.35
C GLU A 46 -16.37 5.50 -7.34
N VAL A 47 -15.26 6.26 -7.40
CA VAL A 47 -14.10 6.03 -6.56
C VAL A 47 -14.45 6.05 -5.08
N LYS A 48 -15.34 6.94 -4.68
CA LYS A 48 -15.79 7.05 -3.30
C LYS A 48 -16.41 5.74 -2.79
N VAL A 49 -17.20 5.11 -3.64
CA VAL A 49 -17.84 3.84 -3.31
C VAL A 49 -16.81 2.73 -3.23
N VAL A 50 -15.88 2.70 -4.18
CA VAL A 50 -14.83 1.69 -4.19
C VAL A 50 -14.01 1.76 -2.89
N ARG A 51 -13.69 2.97 -2.45
CA ARG A 51 -12.96 3.16 -1.19
C ARG A 51 -13.73 2.65 0.02
N LYS A 52 -15.03 2.86 0.03
CA LYS A 52 -15.87 2.37 1.11
C LYS A 52 -15.91 0.86 1.17
N ILE A 53 -15.97 0.23 0.01
CA ILE A 53 -15.95 -1.24 -0.08
C ILE A 53 -14.64 -1.78 0.48
N ILE A 54 -13.53 -1.18 0.09
CA ILE A 54 -12.22 -1.61 0.56
C ILE A 54 -12.10 -1.47 2.07
N ALA A 55 -12.57 -0.34 2.61
CA ALA A 55 -12.53 -0.09 4.04
C ALA A 55 -13.37 -1.12 4.80
N PHE A 56 -14.54 -1.46 4.27
CA PHE A 56 -15.41 -2.45 4.86
C PHE A 56 -14.75 -3.83 4.90
N ARG A 57 -14.15 -4.22 3.78
CA ARG A 57 -13.48 -5.53 3.68
C ARG A 57 -12.29 -5.66 4.64
N LYS A 58 -11.63 -4.55 4.92
CA LYS A 58 -10.53 -4.56 5.89
C LYS A 58 -11.02 -4.74 7.31
N LYS A 59 -12.18 -4.15 7.63
CA LYS A 59 -12.73 -4.22 8.98
C LYS A 59 -13.36 -5.55 9.30
N ASP A 60 -13.89 -6.21 8.29
CA ASP A 60 -14.66 -7.44 8.48
C ASP A 60 -14.15 -8.56 7.59
N PRO A 61 -13.26 -9.40 8.12
CA PRO A 61 -12.75 -10.54 7.36
C PRO A 61 -13.83 -11.51 6.92
N SER A 62 -14.91 -11.61 7.68
CA SER A 62 -16.04 -12.47 7.33
C SER A 62 -16.74 -11.98 6.08
N ALA A 63 -16.98 -10.68 6.00
CA ALA A 63 -17.60 -10.08 4.83
C ALA A 63 -16.74 -10.30 3.59
N ARG A 64 -15.42 -10.19 3.76
CA ARG A 64 -14.49 -10.42 2.67
C ARG A 64 -14.56 -11.86 2.17
N ALA A 65 -14.65 -12.81 3.08
CA ALA A 65 -14.76 -14.22 2.75
C ALA A 65 -16.07 -14.52 2.01
N GLU A 66 -17.16 -13.91 2.46
CA GLU A 66 -18.45 -14.04 1.83
C GLU A 66 -18.46 -13.48 0.42
N GLU A 67 -17.86 -12.33 0.23
CA GLU A 67 -17.75 -11.72 -1.09
C GLU A 67 -17.00 -12.61 -2.05
N SER A 68 -15.89 -13.19 -1.60
CA SER A 68 -15.11 -14.12 -2.42
C SER A 68 -15.92 -15.33 -2.82
N THR A 69 -16.69 -15.88 -1.89
CA THR A 69 -17.54 -17.03 -2.15
C THR A 69 -18.63 -16.71 -3.16
N LEU A 70 -19.24 -15.54 -3.02
CA LEU A 70 -20.32 -15.13 -3.92
C LEU A 70 -19.82 -14.82 -5.33
N MET A 71 -18.60 -14.36 -5.44
CA MET A 71 -18.04 -14.00 -6.73
C MET A 71 -17.44 -15.19 -7.49
N ASP A 72 -17.18 -16.25 -6.79
CA ASP A 72 -16.69 -17.48 -7.39
C ASP A 72 -17.85 -18.26 -8.02
#